data_62503ffb5271d0002102223166442898
#
_entry.id   62503ffb5271d0002102223166442898
#
_cell.length_a   1.000
_cell.length_b   1.000
_cell.length_c   1.000
_cell.angle_alpha   90.00
_cell.angle_beta   90.00
_cell.angle_gamma   90.00
#
_symmetry.space_group_name_H-M   'P 1'
#
loop_
_entity.id
_entity.type
_entity.pdbx_description
1 polymer ?
#
loop_
_entity_poly.entity_id
_entity_poly.type
_entity_poly.pdbx_seq_one_letter_code
_entity_poly.pdbx_strand_id
1 'polypeptide(L)'
;MRIFWTFLLVFLRSVAADVQEVSCVFLRRCVLPCSFQSHGDDVIHWFHRSGAELRVHSYYDNQDQLGHQDQNFRGRTSLFQDQISRGNASLLLTGVKVQDEGIYKCYTSTVHQNRETFVSLSVNAPVSTIRIYQDGNRITCSSEGIYPQPELTWSTEPPSNTTLQNRTTVHQTEEKLYDISSSLTVPDNETDWIYSCTIRTRRNQRRATFRKLSVSVSGGVSTIPCWAPVSSLQNFSLTWRFNHSQAVATLAAGSAFTASDGWRKRVEGVSESGSLTLSGLSSSQDGVYSCELSDEEQTLITDVLLTTREGGHSRVAVIVFCVLTIIILAALLIASLMVYKKVRNIHNSAAGWSRCFLF
;
A
#
# COMPACT_ATOMS: atom_id res chain seq x y z
N MET A 1 57.84 34.62 -1.18
CA MET A 1 56.94 34.27 -2.27
C MET A 1 55.78 33.33 -1.92
N ARG A 2 55.62 32.87 -0.64
CA ARG A 2 54.48 32.05 -0.16
C ARG A 2 53.36 32.81 0.52
N ILE A 3 53.58 34.06 0.89
CA ILE A 3 52.59 34.85 1.64
C ILE A 3 51.61 35.58 0.69
N PHE A 4 51.97 35.83 -0.56
CA PHE A 4 51.10 36.48 -1.55
C PHE A 4 49.98 35.60 -2.11
N TRP A 5 50.12 34.29 -2.05
CA TRP A 5 49.09 33.35 -2.53
C TRP A 5 47.95 33.09 -1.52
N THR A 6 48.24 33.29 -0.25
CA THR A 6 47.22 33.10 0.80
C THR A 6 46.21 34.27 0.89
N PHE A 7 46.63 35.49 0.50
CA PHE A 7 45.75 36.65 0.44
C PHE A 7 44.82 36.63 -0.81
N LEU A 8 45.22 36.00 -1.92
CA LEU A 8 44.41 35.93 -3.12
C LEU A 8 43.26 34.96 -3.01
N LEU A 9 43.36 33.93 -2.14
CA LEU A 9 42.30 32.93 -1.93
C LEU A 9 41.20 33.43 -0.95
N VAL A 10 41.46 34.46 -0.17
CA VAL A 10 40.50 35.07 0.76
C VAL A 10 39.58 36.10 0.07
N PHE A 11 40.05 36.72 -1.06
CA PHE A 11 39.26 37.71 -1.80
C PHE A 11 38.35 37.12 -2.89
N LEU A 12 38.41 35.81 -3.18
CA LEU A 12 37.50 35.10 -4.10
C LEU A 12 36.34 34.42 -3.46
N ARG A 13 36.00 34.75 -2.20
CA ARG A 13 34.60 34.58 -1.74
C ARG A 13 33.77 35.63 -2.46
N SER A 14 33.45 35.36 -3.74
CA SER A 14 32.41 36.08 -4.43
C SER A 14 31.21 36.13 -3.49
N VAL A 15 30.60 37.28 -3.37
CA VAL A 15 29.28 37.47 -2.79
C VAL A 15 28.31 36.68 -3.72
N ALA A 16 28.29 35.38 -3.58
CA ALA A 16 27.19 34.59 -4.10
C ALA A 16 25.99 35.11 -3.32
N ALA A 17 25.06 35.78 -4.00
CA ALA A 17 23.79 36.13 -3.41
C ALA A 17 23.26 34.89 -2.70
N ASP A 18 23.00 35.00 -1.40
CA ASP A 18 22.54 33.88 -0.58
C ASP A 18 21.15 33.48 -1.11
N VAL A 19 21.13 32.47 -2.00
CA VAL A 19 19.90 31.97 -2.61
C VAL A 19 19.28 31.02 -1.60
N GLN A 20 18.16 31.42 -1.00
CA GLN A 20 17.44 30.62 -0.05
C GLN A 20 16.72 29.45 -0.76
N GLU A 21 17.01 28.22 -0.39
CA GLU A 21 16.34 27.05 -0.95
C GLU A 21 15.05 26.74 -0.20
N VAL A 22 13.96 26.56 -0.94
CA VAL A 22 12.64 26.20 -0.43
C VAL A 22 12.12 24.98 -1.19
N SER A 23 11.72 23.93 -0.46
CA SER A 23 11.08 22.74 -1.02
C SER A 23 9.59 22.77 -0.76
N CYS A 24 8.80 22.72 -1.82
CA CYS A 24 7.34 22.77 -1.76
C CYS A 24 6.73 21.44 -2.19
N VAL A 25 5.67 21.04 -1.51
CA VAL A 25 4.93 19.82 -1.88
C VAL A 25 3.89 20.16 -2.96
N PHE A 26 3.82 19.35 -4.00
CA PHE A 26 2.85 19.46 -5.09
C PHE A 26 1.42 19.62 -4.57
N LEU A 27 0.64 20.51 -5.16
CA LEU A 27 -0.72 20.93 -4.79
C LEU A 27 -0.88 21.54 -3.39
N ARG A 28 0.18 21.63 -2.60
CA ARG A 28 0.12 22.25 -1.25
C ARG A 28 0.37 23.75 -1.29
N ARG A 29 0.24 24.36 -0.12
CA ARG A 29 0.64 25.76 0.11
C ARG A 29 2.13 25.82 0.38
N CYS A 30 2.78 26.88 -0.10
CA CYS A 30 4.19 27.11 0.09
C CYS A 30 4.45 28.59 0.35
N VAL A 31 5.35 28.88 1.29
CA VAL A 31 5.76 30.24 1.59
C VAL A 31 7.17 30.46 1.07
N LEU A 32 7.35 31.45 0.20
CA LEU A 32 8.64 31.92 -0.27
C LEU A 32 9.05 33.12 0.60
N PRO A 33 10.11 32.99 1.41
CA PRO A 33 10.45 34.00 2.39
C PRO A 33 11.11 35.21 1.74
N CYS A 34 10.72 36.39 2.18
CA CYS A 34 11.38 37.65 1.84
C CYS A 34 11.19 38.64 3.00
N SER A 35 12.27 39.19 3.50
CA SER A 35 12.25 40.18 4.56
C SER A 35 12.93 41.49 4.11
N PHE A 36 12.41 42.60 4.53
CA PHE A 36 12.94 43.93 4.23
C PHE A 36 12.71 44.88 5.42
N GLN A 37 13.21 46.10 5.33
CA GLN A 37 12.97 47.10 6.33
C GLN A 37 11.90 48.07 5.79
N SER A 38 10.68 47.97 6.35
CA SER A 38 9.53 48.82 5.95
C SER A 38 9.69 50.26 6.46
N HIS A 39 9.22 51.21 5.64
CA HIS A 39 9.21 52.64 5.98
C HIS A 39 7.88 53.34 5.61
N GLY A 40 6.86 52.55 5.26
CA GLY A 40 5.49 53.01 5.02
C GLY A 40 5.08 53.01 3.56
N ASP A 41 5.81 53.64 2.66
CA ASP A 41 5.54 53.62 1.21
C ASP A 41 6.33 52.47 0.55
N ASP A 42 5.90 51.25 0.82
CA ASP A 42 6.60 50.06 0.44
C ASP A 42 6.14 49.54 -0.94
N VAL A 43 7.09 49.23 -1.82
CA VAL A 43 6.87 48.56 -3.09
C VAL A 43 7.43 47.13 -3.02
N ILE A 44 6.65 46.17 -3.33
CA ILE A 44 7.05 44.73 -3.37
C ILE A 44 6.71 44.16 -4.74
N HIS A 45 7.69 43.54 -5.40
CA HIS A 45 7.49 42.79 -6.62
C HIS A 45 8.12 41.39 -6.50
N TRP A 46 7.36 40.41 -6.84
CA TRP A 46 7.81 39.03 -7.01
C TRP A 46 7.89 38.66 -8.49
N PHE A 47 9.01 38.09 -8.88
CA PHE A 47 9.26 37.61 -10.24
C PHE A 47 9.70 36.17 -10.22
N HIS A 48 9.32 35.41 -11.24
CA HIS A 48 9.80 34.06 -11.50
C HIS A 48 10.71 34.09 -12.73
N ARG A 49 11.90 33.48 -12.62
CA ARG A 49 12.91 33.42 -13.69
C ARG A 49 12.92 32.00 -14.27
N SER A 50 12.26 31.81 -15.41
CA SER A 50 12.21 30.56 -16.18
C SER A 50 12.51 30.82 -17.66
N GLY A 51 13.65 31.51 -17.93
CA GLY A 51 14.00 32.00 -19.25
C GLY A 51 13.64 33.49 -19.44
N ALA A 52 12.36 33.84 -19.36
CA ALA A 52 11.87 35.21 -19.22
C ALA A 52 11.54 35.52 -17.74
N GLU A 53 11.56 36.81 -17.38
CA GLU A 53 11.16 37.25 -16.05
C GLU A 53 9.65 37.44 -16.00
N LEU A 54 8.92 36.52 -15.37
CA LEU A 54 7.47 36.52 -15.25
C LEU A 54 7.04 37.21 -13.96
N ARG A 55 6.05 38.11 -14.03
CA ARG A 55 5.52 38.80 -12.85
C ARG A 55 4.60 37.89 -12.07
N VAL A 56 5.01 37.54 -10.84
CA VAL A 56 4.29 36.63 -9.95
C VAL A 56 3.27 37.36 -9.09
N HIS A 57 3.69 38.49 -8.47
CA HIS A 57 2.86 39.32 -7.60
C HIS A 57 3.43 40.73 -7.50
N SER A 58 2.59 41.73 -7.26
CA SER A 58 3.00 43.07 -7.01
C SER A 58 2.14 43.70 -5.91
N TYR A 59 2.75 44.52 -5.07
CA TYR A 59 2.08 45.30 -4.05
C TYR A 59 2.73 46.70 -4.00
N TYR A 60 1.92 47.71 -4.13
CA TYR A 60 2.25 49.12 -3.93
C TYR A 60 0.96 49.93 -3.77
N ASP A 61 1.06 51.19 -3.31
CA ASP A 61 -0.10 52.00 -2.97
C ASP A 61 -1.02 51.29 -1.96
N ASN A 62 -0.43 50.58 -0.99
CA ASN A 62 -1.12 49.82 0.06
C ASN A 62 -2.11 48.75 -0.42
N GLN A 63 -1.95 48.22 -1.64
CA GLN A 63 -2.79 47.19 -2.18
C GLN A 63 -2.07 46.27 -3.18
N ASP A 64 -2.66 45.11 -3.42
CA ASP A 64 -2.19 44.20 -4.48
C ASP A 64 -2.48 44.79 -5.86
N GLN A 65 -1.47 44.75 -6.74
CA GLN A 65 -1.51 45.27 -8.11
C GLN A 65 -1.35 44.13 -9.10
N LEU A 66 -2.47 43.44 -9.39
CA LEU A 66 -2.45 42.19 -10.15
C LEU A 66 -2.73 42.35 -11.66
N GLY A 67 -2.86 43.61 -12.16
CA GLY A 67 -3.15 43.86 -13.56
C GLY A 67 -2.11 43.31 -14.55
N HIS A 68 -0.84 43.18 -14.12
CA HIS A 68 0.24 42.64 -14.93
C HIS A 68 0.74 41.27 -14.44
N GLN A 69 -0.05 40.60 -13.56
CA GLN A 69 0.30 39.26 -13.09
C GLN A 69 0.26 38.25 -14.24
N ASP A 70 1.30 37.40 -14.31
CA ASP A 70 1.35 36.32 -15.29
C ASP A 70 0.19 35.32 -15.05
N GLN A 71 -0.34 34.80 -16.16
CA GLN A 71 -1.52 33.93 -16.12
C GLN A 71 -1.31 32.66 -15.29
N ASN A 72 -0.08 32.14 -15.23
CA ASN A 72 0.24 30.92 -14.46
C ASN A 72 0.07 31.12 -12.95
N PHE A 73 0.14 32.37 -12.46
CA PHE A 73 0.07 32.69 -11.03
C PHE A 73 -1.27 33.28 -10.59
N ARG A 74 -2.19 33.53 -11.51
CA ARG A 74 -3.50 34.13 -11.18
C ARG A 74 -4.28 33.29 -10.20
N GLY A 75 -4.76 33.93 -9.13
CA GLY A 75 -5.56 33.31 -8.08
C GLY A 75 -4.80 32.36 -7.14
N ARG A 76 -3.46 32.27 -7.28
CA ARG A 76 -2.62 31.36 -6.50
C ARG A 76 -1.62 32.05 -5.58
N THR A 77 -1.51 33.36 -5.60
CA THR A 77 -0.52 34.11 -4.84
C THR A 77 -1.16 35.13 -3.94
N SER A 78 -0.57 35.35 -2.77
CA SER A 78 -0.91 36.46 -1.86
C SER A 78 0.27 36.83 -0.98
N LEU A 79 0.28 38.05 -0.45
CA LEU A 79 1.19 38.49 0.61
C LEU A 79 0.49 38.46 1.97
N PHE A 80 1.28 38.49 3.03
CA PHE A 80 0.79 38.65 4.40
C PHE A 80 0.63 40.15 4.71
N GLN A 81 -0.45 40.77 4.20
CA GLN A 81 -0.65 42.20 4.18
C GLN A 81 -0.55 42.85 5.59
N ASP A 82 -1.07 42.13 6.60
CA ASP A 82 -0.98 42.58 8.02
C ASP A 82 0.45 42.58 8.57
N GLN A 83 1.42 42.03 7.85
CA GLN A 83 2.81 41.87 8.25
C GLN A 83 3.78 42.72 7.41
N ILE A 84 3.33 43.34 6.33
CA ILE A 84 4.18 44.14 5.43
C ILE A 84 4.82 45.30 6.23
N SER A 85 4.07 45.99 7.03
CA SER A 85 4.59 47.09 7.86
C SER A 85 5.65 46.65 8.89
N ARG A 86 5.72 45.33 9.17
CA ARG A 86 6.76 44.71 10.01
C ARG A 86 7.93 44.17 9.21
N GLY A 87 7.96 44.42 7.90
CA GLY A 87 9.04 43.99 7.01
C GLY A 87 8.90 42.57 6.45
N ASN A 88 7.71 41.97 6.48
CA ASN A 88 7.46 40.67 5.86
C ASN A 88 6.87 40.86 4.46
N ALA A 89 7.68 40.59 3.42
CA ALA A 89 7.28 40.55 2.02
C ALA A 89 7.14 39.13 1.46
N SER A 90 7.07 38.11 2.33
CA SER A 90 6.98 36.70 1.92
C SER A 90 5.75 36.45 1.08
N LEU A 91 5.92 35.60 0.05
CA LEU A 91 4.89 35.21 -0.88
C LEU A 91 4.27 33.88 -0.46
N LEU A 92 2.95 33.82 -0.29
CA LEU A 92 2.21 32.58 -0.21
C LEU A 92 1.82 32.14 -1.62
N LEU A 93 2.30 30.95 -2.03
CA LEU A 93 1.93 30.26 -3.27
C LEU A 93 1.06 29.06 -2.93
N THR A 94 -0.12 28.96 -3.53
CA THR A 94 -1.07 27.85 -3.32
C THR A 94 -1.20 26.98 -4.56
N GLY A 95 -1.57 25.70 -4.38
CA GLY A 95 -1.72 24.76 -5.48
C GLY A 95 -0.44 24.62 -6.29
N VAL A 96 0.69 24.41 -5.60
CA VAL A 96 2.05 24.33 -6.21
C VAL A 96 2.07 23.30 -7.32
N LYS A 97 2.61 23.69 -8.49
CA LYS A 97 2.78 22.86 -9.69
C LYS A 97 4.26 22.61 -9.95
N VAL A 98 4.56 21.56 -10.74
CA VAL A 98 5.95 21.28 -11.16
C VAL A 98 6.54 22.46 -11.96
N GLN A 99 5.71 23.13 -12.75
CA GLN A 99 6.11 24.31 -13.54
C GLN A 99 6.47 25.54 -12.69
N ASP A 100 6.16 25.54 -11.39
CA ASP A 100 6.53 26.60 -10.47
C ASP A 100 8.00 26.47 -10.01
N GLU A 101 8.71 25.37 -10.32
CA GLU A 101 10.15 25.26 -10.04
C GLU A 101 10.94 26.36 -10.69
N GLY A 102 11.94 26.86 -9.96
CA GLY A 102 12.86 27.86 -10.48
C GLY A 102 13.27 28.86 -9.43
N ILE A 103 13.90 29.94 -9.91
CA ILE A 103 14.37 31.02 -9.05
C ILE A 103 13.34 32.13 -9.04
N TYR A 104 12.94 32.50 -7.84
CA TYR A 104 12.09 33.64 -7.56
C TYR A 104 12.95 34.79 -7.08
N LYS A 105 12.62 35.99 -7.56
CA LYS A 105 13.22 37.23 -7.12
C LYS A 105 12.14 38.05 -6.37
N CYS A 106 12.42 38.33 -5.13
CA CYS A 106 11.69 39.33 -4.34
C CYS A 106 12.45 40.63 -4.47
N TYR A 107 11.82 41.65 -5.06
CA TYR A 107 12.30 43.01 -5.10
C TYR A 107 11.48 43.86 -4.16
N THR A 108 12.15 44.51 -3.23
CA THR A 108 11.53 45.49 -2.30
C THR A 108 12.16 46.85 -2.46
N SER A 109 11.34 47.89 -2.52
CA SER A 109 11.80 49.29 -2.62
C SER A 109 11.08 50.12 -1.56
N THR A 110 11.86 50.89 -0.88
CA THR A 110 11.42 51.89 0.10
C THR A 110 12.06 53.25 -0.21
N VAL A 111 11.66 54.31 0.47
CA VAL A 111 12.26 55.65 0.29
C VAL A 111 13.76 55.69 0.58
N HIS A 112 14.32 54.71 1.28
CA HIS A 112 15.72 54.68 1.70
C HIS A 112 16.57 53.65 0.97
N GLN A 113 16.01 52.55 0.50
CA GLN A 113 16.80 51.49 -0.10
C GLN A 113 15.97 50.57 -1.00
N ASN A 114 16.66 49.93 -1.95
CA ASN A 114 16.17 48.87 -2.75
C ASN A 114 16.89 47.58 -2.34
N ARG A 115 16.18 46.45 -2.30
CA ARG A 115 16.75 45.16 -1.98
C ARG A 115 16.20 44.07 -2.91
N GLU A 116 17.07 43.15 -3.32
CA GLU A 116 16.71 41.93 -4.03
C GLU A 116 17.06 40.74 -3.17
N THR A 117 16.14 39.77 -3.06
CA THR A 117 16.32 38.47 -2.41
C THR A 117 15.95 37.41 -3.39
N PHE A 118 16.75 36.34 -3.45
CA PHE A 118 16.50 35.23 -4.35
C PHE A 118 16.12 33.98 -3.58
N VAL A 119 15.09 33.28 -4.07
CA VAL A 119 14.58 32.04 -3.51
C VAL A 119 14.54 30.98 -4.61
N SER A 120 15.21 29.87 -4.39
CA SER A 120 15.16 28.71 -5.27
C SER A 120 14.04 27.79 -4.81
N LEU A 121 12.97 27.73 -5.60
CA LEU A 121 11.84 26.84 -5.34
C LEU A 121 12.04 25.52 -6.06
N SER A 122 11.98 24.44 -5.31
CA SER A 122 11.93 23.07 -5.84
C SER A 122 10.64 22.38 -5.43
N VAL A 123 10.05 21.63 -6.34
CA VAL A 123 8.80 20.89 -6.09
C VAL A 123 9.11 19.44 -5.71
N ASN A 124 8.29 18.87 -4.84
CA ASN A 124 8.32 17.48 -4.45
C ASN A 124 6.91 16.89 -4.46
N ALA A 125 6.70 15.81 -5.21
CA ALA A 125 5.56 14.93 -5.08
C ALA A 125 6.10 13.56 -4.63
N PRO A 126 6.08 13.26 -3.33
CA PRO A 126 6.74 12.09 -2.78
C PRO A 126 6.02 10.81 -3.20
N VAL A 127 6.78 9.70 -3.27
CA VAL A 127 6.20 8.36 -3.38
C VAL A 127 5.32 8.13 -2.15
N SER A 128 4.01 8.25 -2.28
CA SER A 128 3.05 8.14 -1.18
C SER A 128 2.43 6.75 -1.09
N THR A 129 2.25 6.08 -2.22
CA THR A 129 1.59 4.78 -2.32
C THR A 129 2.35 3.89 -3.27
N ILE A 130 2.61 2.66 -2.87
CA ILE A 130 3.11 1.60 -3.77
C ILE A 130 2.07 0.49 -3.80
N ARG A 131 1.74 0.04 -5.00
CA ARG A 131 0.95 -1.17 -5.21
C ARG A 131 1.86 -2.29 -5.65
N ILE A 132 1.78 -3.44 -4.99
CA ILE A 132 2.45 -4.68 -5.39
C ILE A 132 1.44 -5.81 -5.33
N TYR A 133 1.38 -6.62 -6.38
CA TYR A 133 0.44 -7.74 -6.48
C TYR A 133 0.94 -8.78 -7.47
N GLN A 134 0.45 -10.01 -7.34
CA GLN A 134 0.71 -11.10 -8.29
C GLN A 134 -0.54 -11.38 -9.12
N ASP A 135 -0.36 -11.52 -10.43
CA ASP A 135 -1.36 -11.99 -11.38
C ASP A 135 -0.72 -13.09 -12.25
N GLY A 136 -1.22 -14.32 -12.11
CA GLY A 136 -0.60 -15.49 -12.70
C GLY A 136 0.86 -15.66 -12.27
N ASN A 137 1.76 -15.75 -13.25
CA ASN A 137 3.21 -15.85 -13.05
C ASN A 137 3.93 -14.48 -13.06
N ARG A 138 3.21 -13.40 -12.88
CA ARG A 138 3.76 -12.04 -12.94
C ARG A 138 3.50 -11.29 -11.64
N ILE A 139 4.55 -10.74 -11.04
CA ILE A 139 4.45 -9.78 -9.93
C ILE A 139 4.64 -8.38 -10.51
N THR A 140 3.71 -7.49 -10.25
CA THR A 140 3.73 -6.10 -10.70
C THR A 140 3.84 -5.16 -9.50
N CYS A 141 4.70 -4.16 -9.64
CA CYS A 141 4.87 -3.06 -8.69
C CYS A 141 4.67 -1.74 -9.40
N SER A 142 3.87 -0.83 -8.85
CA SER A 142 3.58 0.47 -9.45
C SER A 142 3.34 1.57 -8.42
N SER A 143 3.57 2.81 -8.85
CA SER A 143 3.23 4.02 -8.11
C SER A 143 3.03 5.17 -9.09
N GLU A 144 2.19 6.13 -8.73
CA GLU A 144 1.71 7.20 -9.59
C GLU A 144 1.92 8.58 -8.95
N GLY A 145 1.97 9.62 -9.79
CA GLY A 145 1.95 11.02 -9.34
C GLY A 145 3.23 11.46 -8.63
N ILE A 146 4.39 10.98 -9.03
CA ILE A 146 5.68 11.18 -8.38
C ILE A 146 6.46 12.32 -9.03
N TYR A 147 7.19 13.11 -8.24
CA TYR A 147 8.18 14.07 -8.74
C TYR A 147 9.28 14.33 -7.70
N PRO A 148 10.56 14.41 -8.12
CA PRO A 148 11.11 14.22 -9.45
C PRO A 148 11.05 12.77 -9.93
N GLN A 149 11.57 12.52 -11.14
CA GLN A 149 11.54 11.20 -11.78
C GLN A 149 12.02 10.09 -10.84
N PRO A 150 11.22 9.04 -10.65
CA PRO A 150 11.57 7.93 -9.79
C PRO A 150 12.44 6.88 -10.48
N GLU A 151 13.13 6.10 -9.65
CA GLU A 151 13.78 4.83 -10.00
C GLU A 151 13.11 3.70 -9.24
N LEU A 152 12.97 2.52 -9.87
CA LEU A 152 12.43 1.32 -9.25
C LEU A 152 13.49 0.22 -9.28
N THR A 153 13.69 -0.43 -8.13
CA THR A 153 14.59 -1.57 -7.98
C THR A 153 13.86 -2.74 -7.33
N TRP A 154 14.19 -3.96 -7.76
CA TRP A 154 13.70 -5.20 -7.20
C TRP A 154 14.75 -5.87 -6.33
N SER A 155 14.30 -6.57 -5.29
CA SER A 155 15.10 -7.50 -4.49
C SER A 155 14.25 -8.69 -4.06
N THR A 156 14.91 -9.83 -3.79
CA THR A 156 14.25 -11.07 -3.34
C THR A 156 14.93 -11.64 -2.10
N GLU A 157 14.16 -12.40 -1.33
CA GLU A 157 14.67 -13.25 -0.26
C GLU A 157 14.14 -14.69 -0.48
N PRO A 158 15.04 -15.69 -0.63
CA PRO A 158 16.50 -15.55 -0.66
C PRO A 158 17.00 -14.72 -1.86
N PRO A 159 18.23 -14.15 -1.77
CA PRO A 159 18.80 -13.39 -2.88
C PRO A 159 18.90 -14.24 -4.14
N SER A 160 18.36 -13.73 -5.25
CA SER A 160 18.47 -14.39 -6.55
C SER A 160 19.87 -14.22 -7.11
N ASN A 161 20.52 -15.32 -7.49
CA ASN A 161 21.81 -15.31 -8.21
C ASN A 161 21.64 -15.02 -9.70
N THR A 162 20.42 -14.99 -10.21
CA THR A 162 20.10 -14.65 -11.60
C THR A 162 19.59 -13.23 -11.70
N THR A 163 19.96 -12.53 -12.79
CA THR A 163 19.38 -11.22 -13.08
C THR A 163 17.89 -11.38 -13.28
N LEU A 164 17.09 -10.82 -12.37
CA LEU A 164 15.63 -10.83 -12.48
C LEU A 164 15.24 -10.10 -13.77
N GLN A 165 14.61 -10.82 -14.68
CA GLN A 165 14.07 -10.20 -15.89
C GLN A 165 12.86 -9.35 -15.51
N ASN A 166 13.06 -8.04 -15.48
CA ASN A 166 12.00 -7.08 -15.23
C ASN A 166 11.72 -6.22 -16.46
N ARG A 167 10.50 -5.77 -16.56
CA ARG A 167 10.09 -4.76 -17.53
C ARG A 167 9.58 -3.55 -16.77
N THR A 168 10.36 -2.47 -16.79
CA THR A 168 10.02 -1.21 -16.13
C THR A 168 9.60 -0.18 -17.17
N THR A 169 8.50 0.50 -16.94
CA THR A 169 7.99 1.61 -17.73
C THR A 169 7.82 2.84 -16.84
N VAL A 170 8.21 4.01 -17.37
CA VAL A 170 8.01 5.30 -16.74
C VAL A 170 7.26 6.18 -17.72
N HIS A 171 6.16 6.74 -17.28
CA HIS A 171 5.31 7.65 -18.03
C HIS A 171 5.30 9.03 -17.37
N GLN A 172 5.36 10.10 -18.13
CA GLN A 172 5.21 11.46 -17.60
C GLN A 172 3.84 11.99 -17.98
N THR A 173 3.07 12.46 -16.97
CA THR A 173 1.74 13.03 -17.15
C THR A 173 1.80 14.45 -17.71
N GLU A 174 0.65 15.02 -18.06
CA GLU A 174 0.54 16.41 -18.51
C GLU A 174 0.97 17.41 -17.41
N GLU A 175 0.74 17.07 -16.13
CA GLU A 175 1.17 17.85 -14.98
C GLU A 175 2.69 17.74 -14.71
N LYS A 176 3.44 17.01 -15.54
CA LYS A 176 4.88 16.72 -15.41
C LYS A 176 5.22 15.78 -14.24
N LEU A 177 4.24 15.12 -13.66
CA LEU A 177 4.44 14.04 -12.70
C LEU A 177 4.83 12.74 -13.41
N TYR A 178 5.35 11.79 -12.66
CA TYR A 178 5.74 10.49 -13.18
C TYR A 178 4.94 9.37 -12.57
N ASP A 179 4.50 8.45 -13.43
CA ASP A 179 3.96 7.15 -13.08
C ASP A 179 5.00 6.09 -13.45
N ILE A 180 5.26 5.18 -12.53
CA ILE A 180 6.22 4.10 -12.72
C ILE A 180 5.56 2.76 -12.47
N SER A 181 5.83 1.80 -13.35
CA SER A 181 5.38 0.41 -13.21
C SER A 181 6.47 -0.54 -13.65
N SER A 182 6.66 -1.60 -12.90
CA SER A 182 7.61 -2.66 -13.21
C SER A 182 7.01 -4.03 -12.93
N SER A 183 7.30 -5.01 -13.77
CA SER A 183 6.83 -6.37 -13.57
C SER A 183 7.98 -7.38 -13.69
N LEU A 184 7.94 -8.39 -12.80
CA LEU A 184 8.79 -9.58 -12.80
C LEU A 184 7.98 -10.78 -13.29
N THR A 185 8.61 -11.66 -14.07
CA THR A 185 8.09 -13.00 -14.31
C THR A 185 8.67 -13.94 -13.24
N VAL A 186 7.80 -14.64 -12.53
CA VAL A 186 8.15 -15.56 -11.46
C VAL A 186 7.80 -16.99 -11.89
N PRO A 187 8.64 -18.01 -11.56
CA PRO A 187 8.32 -19.40 -11.81
C PRO A 187 7.11 -19.86 -11.00
N ASP A 188 6.29 -20.73 -11.59
CA ASP A 188 5.05 -21.22 -10.96
C ASP A 188 5.29 -22.09 -9.69
N ASN A 189 6.50 -22.63 -9.54
CA ASN A 189 6.87 -23.61 -8.50
C ASN A 189 7.61 -22.97 -7.30
N GLU A 190 7.85 -21.65 -7.29
CA GLU A 190 8.55 -21.01 -6.18
C GLU A 190 7.56 -20.62 -5.09
N THR A 191 7.50 -21.43 -4.04
CA THR A 191 6.84 -21.11 -2.77
C THR A 191 7.86 -20.50 -1.79
N ASP A 192 7.40 -19.63 -0.90
CA ASP A 192 8.18 -19.00 0.18
C ASP A 192 9.19 -17.91 -0.23
N TRP A 193 9.16 -17.44 -1.46
CA TRP A 193 9.95 -16.27 -1.87
C TRP A 193 9.29 -14.97 -1.44
N ILE A 194 10.13 -14.02 -1.04
CA ILE A 194 9.73 -12.67 -0.72
C ILE A 194 10.23 -11.75 -1.84
N TYR A 195 9.33 -11.00 -2.43
CA TYR A 195 9.64 -10.03 -3.47
C TYR A 195 9.48 -8.63 -2.93
N SER A 196 10.50 -7.80 -3.07
CA SER A 196 10.43 -6.41 -2.66
C SER A 196 10.72 -5.49 -3.82
N CYS A 197 9.91 -4.45 -3.98
CA CYS A 197 10.23 -3.35 -4.86
C CYS A 197 10.45 -2.07 -4.05
N THR A 198 11.47 -1.31 -4.42
CA THR A 198 11.76 -0.01 -3.82
C THR A 198 11.67 1.04 -4.91
N ILE A 199 10.83 2.03 -4.71
CA ILE A 199 10.69 3.20 -5.57
C ILE A 199 11.33 4.39 -4.85
N ARG A 200 12.30 5.02 -5.52
CA ARG A 200 13.11 6.07 -4.94
C ARG A 200 13.14 7.30 -5.85
N THR A 201 13.07 8.47 -5.26
CA THR A 201 13.43 9.75 -5.85
C THR A 201 14.71 10.29 -5.18
N ARG A 202 15.18 11.46 -5.57
CA ARG A 202 16.29 12.12 -4.86
C ARG A 202 15.94 12.53 -3.43
N ARG A 203 14.65 12.55 -3.04
CA ARG A 203 14.17 13.15 -1.80
C ARG A 203 13.51 12.19 -0.86
N ASN A 204 12.88 11.14 -1.37
CA ASN A 204 12.25 10.10 -0.57
C ASN A 204 12.30 8.76 -1.27
N GLN A 205 12.07 7.72 -0.51
CA GLN A 205 11.89 6.36 -1.01
C GLN A 205 10.74 5.68 -0.26
N ARG A 206 10.15 4.69 -0.91
CA ARG A 206 9.17 3.80 -0.31
C ARG A 206 9.39 2.39 -0.83
N ARG A 207 9.17 1.38 0.04
CA ARG A 207 9.33 -0.03 -0.28
C ARG A 207 8.00 -0.75 -0.17
N ALA A 208 7.72 -1.65 -1.12
CA ALA A 208 6.65 -2.63 -1.00
C ALA A 208 7.23 -4.05 -1.03
N THR A 209 6.71 -4.90 -0.16
CA THR A 209 7.14 -6.30 -0.05
C THR A 209 5.92 -7.20 -0.19
N PHE A 210 6.05 -8.23 -1.04
CA PHE A 210 5.01 -9.21 -1.32
C PHE A 210 5.50 -10.62 -0.98
N ARG A 211 4.67 -11.37 -0.26
CA ARG A 211 4.88 -12.78 0.08
C ARG A 211 3.61 -13.56 -0.16
N LYS A 212 3.76 -14.81 -0.65
CA LYS A 212 2.66 -15.74 -0.82
C LYS A 212 2.86 -16.98 0.06
N LEU A 213 1.82 -17.37 0.77
CA LEU A 213 1.79 -18.52 1.67
C LEU A 213 0.60 -19.42 1.33
N SER A 214 0.69 -20.70 1.71
CA SER A 214 -0.44 -21.63 1.66
C SER A 214 -0.66 -22.25 3.03
N VAL A 215 -1.89 -22.22 3.53
CA VAL A 215 -2.28 -22.75 4.84
C VAL A 215 -3.45 -23.69 4.68
N SER A 216 -3.31 -24.91 5.19
CA SER A 216 -4.42 -25.87 5.27
C SER A 216 -4.91 -25.99 6.70
N VAL A 217 -6.21 -25.79 6.91
CA VAL A 217 -6.85 -25.84 8.22
C VAL A 217 -7.87 -26.96 8.31
N SER A 218 -7.99 -27.56 9.48
CA SER A 218 -9.04 -28.55 9.79
C SER A 218 -10.03 -27.87 10.70
N GLY A 219 -11.15 -27.41 10.20
CA GLY A 219 -12.30 -26.80 10.94
C GLY A 219 -12.06 -26.22 12.36
N GLY A 220 -12.92 -25.38 12.84
CA GLY A 220 -12.80 -24.77 14.17
C GLY A 220 -12.22 -23.36 14.14
N VAL A 221 -11.39 -23.00 15.12
CA VAL A 221 -10.68 -21.72 15.19
C VAL A 221 -9.33 -21.86 14.51
N SER A 222 -9.02 -20.96 13.61
CA SER A 222 -7.76 -20.98 12.83
C SER A 222 -7.16 -19.60 12.76
N THR A 223 -5.82 -19.54 12.86
CA THR A 223 -5.06 -18.30 12.73
C THR A 223 -4.36 -18.25 11.37
N ILE A 224 -4.67 -17.22 10.60
CA ILE A 224 -4.06 -16.93 9.30
C ILE A 224 -2.86 -16.01 9.54
N PRO A 225 -1.64 -16.43 9.17
CA PRO A 225 -0.47 -15.64 9.46
C PRO A 225 -0.41 -14.38 8.62
N CYS A 226 -0.03 -13.26 9.25
CA CYS A 226 0.45 -12.06 8.60
C CYS A 226 1.85 -11.77 9.11
N TRP A 227 2.78 -11.55 8.23
CA TRP A 227 4.15 -11.24 8.65
C TRP A 227 4.31 -9.72 8.78
N ALA A 228 3.71 -9.18 9.83
CA ALA A 228 3.69 -7.74 10.08
C ALA A 228 4.11 -7.44 11.52
N PRO A 229 5.25 -6.80 11.77
CA PRO A 229 5.67 -6.40 13.12
C PRO A 229 4.87 -5.18 13.60
N VAL A 230 3.56 -5.35 13.81
CA VAL A 230 2.63 -4.26 14.16
C VAL A 230 3.02 -3.57 15.46
N SER A 231 3.58 -4.34 16.41
CA SER A 231 3.99 -3.84 17.74
C SER A 231 5.15 -2.84 17.72
N SER A 232 5.93 -2.80 16.63
CA SER A 232 7.08 -1.89 16.49
C SER A 232 6.76 -0.60 15.72
N LEU A 233 5.54 -0.45 15.17
CA LEU A 233 5.16 0.66 14.31
C LEU A 233 4.30 1.69 15.06
N GLN A 234 4.65 2.96 14.93
CA GLN A 234 3.90 4.05 15.59
C GLN A 234 2.67 4.48 14.80
N ASN A 235 2.79 4.58 13.48
CA ASN A 235 1.71 5.00 12.57
C ASN A 235 1.55 3.96 11.48
N PHE A 236 0.59 3.06 11.63
CA PHE A 236 0.32 2.03 10.63
C PHE A 236 -1.17 1.86 10.38
N SER A 237 -1.49 1.29 9.23
CA SER A 237 -2.80 0.72 8.92
C SER A 237 -2.63 -0.73 8.48
N LEU A 238 -3.39 -1.63 9.04
CA LEU A 238 -3.47 -3.03 8.68
C LEU A 238 -4.86 -3.33 8.15
N THR A 239 -4.93 -3.94 6.96
CA THR A 239 -6.20 -4.34 6.34
C THR A 239 -6.12 -5.79 5.93
N TRP A 240 -7.10 -6.58 6.35
CA TRP A 240 -7.34 -7.92 5.87
C TRP A 240 -8.43 -7.93 4.81
N ARG A 241 -8.19 -8.62 3.69
CA ARG A 241 -9.14 -8.79 2.60
C ARG A 241 -9.30 -10.27 2.24
N PHE A 242 -10.50 -10.64 1.78
CA PHE A 242 -10.78 -11.95 1.21
C PHE A 242 -10.93 -11.82 -0.31
N ASN A 243 -10.24 -12.68 -1.07
CA ASN A 243 -10.18 -12.68 -2.52
C ASN A 243 -9.88 -11.27 -3.09
N HIS A 244 -8.93 -10.55 -2.46
CA HIS A 244 -8.43 -9.22 -2.80
C HIS A 244 -9.46 -8.08 -2.75
N SER A 245 -10.75 -8.38 -2.71
CA SER A 245 -11.84 -7.39 -2.85
C SER A 245 -12.64 -7.15 -1.57
N GLN A 246 -12.99 -8.20 -0.85
CA GLN A 246 -13.86 -8.10 0.30
C GLN A 246 -13.08 -7.78 1.59
N ALA A 247 -13.36 -6.65 2.20
CA ALA A 247 -12.76 -6.32 3.50
C ALA A 247 -13.23 -7.32 4.58
N VAL A 248 -12.27 -7.82 5.37
CA VAL A 248 -12.50 -8.74 6.49
C VAL A 248 -12.35 -8.03 7.81
N ALA A 249 -11.20 -7.39 8.04
CA ALA A 249 -10.91 -6.66 9.27
C ALA A 249 -9.89 -5.53 8.98
N THR A 250 -9.93 -4.49 9.81
CA THR A 250 -8.98 -3.38 9.79
C THR A 250 -8.48 -3.09 11.19
N LEU A 251 -7.22 -2.66 11.28
CA LEU A 251 -6.57 -2.22 12.52
C LEU A 251 -5.70 -1.01 12.20
N ALA A 252 -5.82 0.05 12.96
CA ALA A 252 -4.95 1.22 12.87
C ALA A 252 -4.22 1.45 14.19
N ALA A 253 -3.10 2.16 14.14
CA ALA A 253 -2.33 2.50 15.33
C ALA A 253 -3.22 3.19 16.38
N GLY A 254 -3.14 2.72 17.63
CA GLY A 254 -3.93 3.26 18.74
C GLY A 254 -5.42 2.96 18.74
N SER A 255 -5.90 2.13 17.81
CA SER A 255 -7.33 1.75 17.69
C SER A 255 -7.53 0.26 17.95
N ALA A 256 -8.74 -0.13 18.38
CA ALA A 256 -9.13 -1.52 18.37
C ALA A 256 -9.39 -1.99 16.93
N PHE A 257 -9.24 -3.30 16.67
CA PHE A 257 -9.58 -3.85 15.38
C PHE A 257 -11.08 -3.74 15.09
N THR A 258 -11.43 -3.57 13.83
CA THR A 258 -12.82 -3.50 13.37
C THR A 258 -13.05 -4.57 12.31
N ALA A 259 -13.98 -5.50 12.59
CA ALA A 259 -14.41 -6.49 11.62
C ALA A 259 -15.54 -5.93 10.74
N SER A 260 -15.51 -6.22 9.44
CA SER A 260 -16.59 -5.86 8.52
C SER A 260 -17.88 -6.64 8.84
N ASP A 261 -19.04 -6.11 8.46
CA ASP A 261 -20.34 -6.69 8.85
C ASP A 261 -20.51 -8.14 8.41
N GLY A 262 -20.03 -8.50 7.21
CA GLY A 262 -20.09 -9.88 6.71
C GLY A 262 -19.19 -10.88 7.46
N TRP A 263 -18.20 -10.38 8.20
CA TRP A 263 -17.18 -11.19 8.88
C TRP A 263 -17.25 -11.11 10.41
N ARG A 264 -18.04 -10.19 10.96
CA ARG A 264 -18.13 -9.93 12.41
C ARG A 264 -18.35 -11.18 13.27
N LYS A 265 -19.09 -12.16 12.77
CA LYS A 265 -19.36 -13.42 13.49
C LYS A 265 -18.23 -14.43 13.42
N ARG A 266 -17.27 -14.22 12.52
CA ARG A 266 -16.16 -15.15 12.28
C ARG A 266 -14.81 -14.61 12.75
N VAL A 267 -14.63 -13.27 12.77
CA VAL A 267 -13.37 -12.65 13.21
C VAL A 267 -13.34 -12.66 14.75
N GLU A 268 -12.43 -13.45 15.31
CA GLU A 268 -12.19 -13.51 16.76
C GLU A 268 -11.21 -12.41 17.19
N GLY A 269 -10.24 -12.06 16.33
CA GLY A 269 -9.25 -11.03 16.62
C GLY A 269 -8.14 -10.91 15.60
N VAL A 270 -7.34 -9.87 15.81
CA VAL A 270 -6.07 -9.63 15.14
C VAL A 270 -4.98 -9.55 16.18
N SER A 271 -3.94 -10.38 16.04
CA SER A 271 -2.83 -10.45 17.01
C SER A 271 -1.86 -9.27 16.87
N GLU A 272 -0.93 -9.13 17.82
CA GLU A 272 0.16 -8.16 17.77
C GLU A 272 1.11 -8.38 16.58
N SER A 273 1.16 -9.59 16.01
CA SER A 273 1.88 -9.88 14.76
C SER A 273 1.04 -9.60 13.50
N GLY A 274 -0.15 -9.03 13.64
CA GLY A 274 -1.08 -8.77 12.55
C GLY A 274 -1.85 -10.00 12.06
N SER A 275 -1.63 -11.20 12.65
CA SER A 275 -2.30 -12.44 12.22
C SER A 275 -3.78 -12.41 12.55
N LEU A 276 -4.61 -12.88 11.61
CA LEU A 276 -6.07 -12.90 11.72
C LEU A 276 -6.55 -14.24 12.29
N THR A 277 -7.33 -14.21 13.34
CA THR A 277 -7.97 -15.40 13.91
C THR A 277 -9.44 -15.45 13.49
N LEU A 278 -9.81 -16.55 12.83
CA LEU A 278 -11.17 -16.81 12.35
C LEU A 278 -11.74 -18.08 12.98
N SER A 279 -13.05 -18.09 13.20
CA SER A 279 -13.81 -19.25 13.65
C SER A 279 -14.89 -19.67 12.64
N GLY A 280 -15.33 -20.92 12.74
CA GLY A 280 -16.40 -21.47 11.91
C GLY A 280 -16.07 -21.52 10.42
N LEU A 281 -14.81 -21.79 10.08
CA LEU A 281 -14.36 -21.95 8.69
C LEU A 281 -14.92 -23.23 8.07
N SER A 282 -15.35 -23.13 6.83
CA SER A 282 -15.80 -24.21 5.96
C SER A 282 -15.25 -23.99 4.55
N SER A 283 -15.49 -24.91 3.64
CA SER A 283 -15.02 -24.79 2.24
C SER A 283 -15.55 -23.54 1.53
N SER A 284 -16.61 -22.90 2.02
CA SER A 284 -17.08 -21.62 1.45
C SER A 284 -16.17 -20.42 1.80
N GLN A 285 -15.25 -20.59 2.74
CA GLN A 285 -14.21 -19.60 3.07
C GLN A 285 -12.84 -19.96 2.51
N ASP A 286 -12.74 -20.99 1.68
CA ASP A 286 -11.52 -21.27 0.94
C ASP A 286 -11.24 -20.15 -0.06
N GLY A 287 -10.00 -19.71 -0.11
CA GLY A 287 -9.61 -18.60 -0.97
C GLY A 287 -8.34 -17.87 -0.49
N VAL A 288 -8.08 -16.74 -1.10
CA VAL A 288 -6.92 -15.92 -0.77
C VAL A 288 -7.29 -14.90 0.29
N TYR A 289 -6.53 -14.91 1.38
CA TYR A 289 -6.60 -13.89 2.43
C TYR A 289 -5.37 -12.99 2.30
N SER A 290 -5.59 -11.72 1.98
CA SER A 290 -4.53 -10.73 1.84
C SER A 290 -4.44 -9.87 3.10
N CYS A 291 -3.27 -9.90 3.72
CA CYS A 291 -2.88 -8.98 4.79
C CYS A 291 -2.06 -7.86 4.19
N GLU A 292 -2.51 -6.63 4.30
CA GLU A 292 -1.82 -5.42 3.87
C GLU A 292 -1.51 -4.55 5.09
N LEU A 293 -0.23 -4.42 5.45
CA LEU A 293 0.27 -3.48 6.44
C LEU A 293 0.99 -2.34 5.73
N SER A 294 0.61 -1.12 6.04
CA SER A 294 1.23 0.08 5.45
C SER A 294 1.55 1.10 6.55
N ASP A 295 2.75 1.66 6.49
CA ASP A 295 3.21 2.82 7.26
C ASP A 295 3.72 3.92 6.32
N GLU A 296 4.49 4.90 6.83
CA GLU A 296 5.04 6.00 6.02
C GLU A 296 6.18 5.56 5.09
N GLU A 297 6.90 4.49 5.40
CA GLU A 297 8.10 4.05 4.69
C GLU A 297 7.86 2.82 3.82
N GLN A 298 6.94 1.93 4.23
CA GLN A 298 6.77 0.63 3.58
C GLN A 298 5.32 0.17 3.50
N THR A 299 5.10 -0.79 2.61
CA THR A 299 3.86 -1.56 2.50
C THR A 299 4.24 -3.05 2.44
N LEU A 300 3.70 -3.85 3.34
CA LEU A 300 3.91 -5.30 3.40
C LEU A 300 2.61 -5.99 3.02
N ILE A 301 2.66 -6.86 2.02
CA ILE A 301 1.50 -7.64 1.56
C ILE A 301 1.83 -9.13 1.70
N THR A 302 0.99 -9.83 2.42
CA THR A 302 1.04 -11.29 2.54
C THR A 302 -0.25 -11.88 2.03
N ASP A 303 -0.19 -12.61 0.92
CA ASP A 303 -1.30 -13.40 0.39
C ASP A 303 -1.22 -14.82 0.93
N VAL A 304 -2.27 -15.26 1.60
CA VAL A 304 -2.38 -16.59 2.19
C VAL A 304 -3.50 -17.36 1.48
N LEU A 305 -3.15 -18.37 0.72
CA LEU A 305 -4.14 -19.31 0.19
C LEU A 305 -4.58 -20.26 1.31
N LEU A 306 -5.81 -20.08 1.76
CA LEU A 306 -6.42 -20.90 2.79
C LEU A 306 -7.25 -22.00 2.13
N THR A 307 -7.04 -23.25 2.57
CA THR A 307 -7.84 -24.41 2.18
C THR A 307 -8.31 -25.16 3.42
N THR A 308 -9.61 -25.47 3.50
CA THR A 308 -10.14 -26.29 4.57
C THR A 308 -10.05 -27.77 4.22
N ARG A 309 -9.45 -28.57 5.10
CA ARG A 309 -9.51 -30.04 4.99
C ARG A 309 -10.79 -30.49 5.66
N GLU A 310 -11.72 -31.06 4.88
CA GLU A 310 -12.80 -31.84 5.45
C GLU A 310 -12.18 -33.02 6.23
N GLY A 311 -12.43 -33.06 7.52
CA GLY A 311 -11.92 -34.13 8.38
C GLY A 311 -12.27 -35.49 7.80
N GLY A 312 -11.26 -36.30 7.41
CA GLY A 312 -11.42 -37.58 6.77
C GLY A 312 -12.17 -38.64 7.62
N HIS A 313 -12.64 -38.28 8.81
CA HIS A 313 -13.48 -39.13 9.68
C HIS A 313 -14.89 -39.38 9.13
N SER A 314 -15.47 -38.49 8.33
CA SER A 314 -16.81 -38.66 7.80
C SER A 314 -16.88 -39.82 6.79
N ARG A 315 -15.94 -39.94 5.85
CA ARG A 315 -15.97 -41.00 4.83
C ARG A 315 -15.69 -42.37 5.40
N VAL A 316 -14.72 -42.46 6.31
CA VAL A 316 -14.41 -43.75 6.98
C VAL A 316 -15.58 -44.20 7.86
N ALA A 317 -16.18 -43.26 8.65
CA ALA A 317 -17.36 -43.57 9.45
C ALA A 317 -18.55 -44.03 8.61
N VAL A 318 -18.82 -43.37 7.49
CA VAL A 318 -19.88 -43.78 6.55
C VAL A 318 -19.60 -45.16 5.95
N ILE A 319 -18.38 -45.42 5.51
CA ILE A 319 -17.99 -46.73 4.95
C ILE A 319 -18.14 -47.83 6.02
N VAL A 320 -17.66 -47.62 7.24
CA VAL A 320 -17.80 -48.56 8.36
C VAL A 320 -19.28 -48.80 8.68
N PHE A 321 -20.09 -47.76 8.73
CA PHE A 321 -21.52 -47.87 8.97
C PHE A 321 -22.22 -48.68 7.86
N CYS A 322 -21.92 -48.41 6.58
CA CYS A 322 -22.45 -49.16 5.47
C CYS A 322 -22.04 -50.66 5.49
N VAL A 323 -20.77 -50.95 5.82
CA VAL A 323 -20.28 -52.35 5.93
C VAL A 323 -21.00 -53.07 7.06
N LEU A 324 -21.16 -52.45 8.23
CA LEU A 324 -21.85 -53.03 9.38
C LEU A 324 -23.34 -53.30 9.07
N THR A 325 -24.03 -52.38 8.40
CA THR A 325 -25.43 -52.59 7.99
C THR A 325 -25.56 -53.75 6.98
N ILE A 326 -24.67 -53.90 6.02
CA ILE A 326 -24.67 -55.03 5.08
C ILE A 326 -24.44 -56.35 5.79
N ILE A 327 -23.52 -56.43 6.77
CA ILE A 327 -23.25 -57.63 7.57
C ILE A 327 -24.49 -58.03 8.38
N ILE A 328 -25.15 -57.04 9.03
CA ILE A 328 -26.37 -57.30 9.81
C ILE A 328 -27.51 -57.84 8.91
N LEU A 329 -27.71 -57.21 7.74
CA LEU A 329 -28.74 -57.68 6.80
C LEU A 329 -28.44 -59.10 6.27
N ALA A 330 -27.19 -59.42 5.96
CA ALA A 330 -26.79 -60.76 5.55
C ALA A 330 -27.02 -61.79 6.66
N ALA A 331 -26.70 -61.47 7.91
CA ALA A 331 -26.95 -62.35 9.06
C ALA A 331 -28.46 -62.60 9.28
N LEU A 332 -29.29 -61.59 9.14
CA LEU A 332 -30.76 -61.73 9.24
C LEU A 332 -31.30 -62.61 8.08
N LEU A 333 -30.76 -62.44 6.90
CA LEU A 333 -31.18 -63.26 5.74
C LEU A 333 -30.78 -64.71 5.90
N ILE A 334 -29.58 -65.01 6.41
CA ILE A 334 -29.14 -66.39 6.73
C ILE A 334 -30.02 -66.97 7.85
N ALA A 335 -30.32 -66.23 8.91
CA ALA A 335 -31.20 -66.65 9.99
C ALA A 335 -32.62 -66.99 9.47
N SER A 336 -33.20 -66.14 8.62
CA SER A 336 -34.52 -66.37 8.00
C SER A 336 -34.53 -67.62 7.09
N LEU A 337 -33.47 -67.84 6.34
CA LEU A 337 -33.30 -69.07 5.49
C LEU A 337 -33.18 -70.33 6.35
N MET A 338 -32.48 -70.23 7.52
CA MET A 338 -32.38 -71.38 8.42
C MET A 338 -33.73 -71.71 9.08
N VAL A 339 -34.48 -70.70 9.49
CA VAL A 339 -35.84 -70.84 10.02
C VAL A 339 -36.76 -71.44 8.96
N TYR A 340 -36.70 -70.92 7.74
CA TYR A 340 -37.46 -71.44 6.60
C TYR A 340 -37.14 -72.93 6.31
N LYS A 341 -35.84 -73.32 6.24
CA LYS A 341 -35.44 -74.68 6.11
C LYS A 341 -35.92 -75.58 7.22
N LYS A 342 -35.87 -75.10 8.49
CA LYS A 342 -36.36 -75.88 9.63
C LYS A 342 -37.88 -76.10 9.60
N VAL A 343 -38.66 -75.03 9.24
CA VAL A 343 -40.13 -75.19 9.05
C VAL A 343 -40.47 -76.09 7.90
N ARG A 344 -39.79 -76.04 6.79
CA ARG A 344 -39.98 -76.90 5.65
C ARG A 344 -39.67 -78.37 5.97
N ASN A 345 -38.61 -78.63 6.77
CA ASN A 345 -38.28 -80.02 7.21
C ASN A 345 -39.36 -80.57 8.17
N ILE A 346 -39.92 -79.74 9.08
CA ILE A 346 -41.02 -80.11 9.95
C ILE A 346 -42.28 -80.44 9.12
N HIS A 347 -42.57 -79.62 8.11
CA HIS A 347 -43.71 -79.86 7.21
C HIS A 347 -43.55 -81.17 6.38
N ASN A 348 -42.36 -81.43 5.88
CA ASN A 348 -42.07 -82.67 5.16
C ASN A 348 -42.10 -83.88 6.09
N SER A 349 -41.71 -83.78 7.36
CA SER A 349 -41.86 -84.88 8.35
C SER A 349 -43.32 -85.12 8.69
N ALA A 350 -44.15 -84.06 8.84
CA ALA A 350 -45.57 -84.20 9.07
C ALA A 350 -46.33 -84.83 7.90
N ALA A 351 -45.91 -84.55 6.62
CA ALA A 351 -46.47 -85.14 5.44
C ALA A 351 -46.08 -86.63 5.30
N GLY A 352 -44.94 -87.09 5.90
CA GLY A 352 -44.52 -88.47 5.96
C GLY A 352 -45.35 -89.32 6.90
N TRP A 353 -45.88 -88.74 7.96
CA TRP A 353 -46.75 -89.41 8.97
C TRP A 353 -48.17 -89.64 8.44
N SER A 354 -48.65 -88.79 7.55
CA SER A 354 -49.98 -88.99 6.92
C SER A 354 -50.07 -90.12 5.94
N ARG A 355 -48.95 -90.75 5.48
CA ARG A 355 -48.91 -91.88 4.62
C ARG A 355 -48.76 -93.23 5.33
N CYS A 356 -48.58 -93.28 6.66
CA CYS A 356 -48.49 -94.51 7.45
C CYS A 356 -49.80 -94.98 8.10
N PHE A 357 -50.92 -94.28 7.89
CA PHE A 357 -52.23 -94.65 8.47
C PHE A 357 -53.30 -95.11 7.45
N LEU A 358 -52.85 -95.55 6.27
CA LEU A 358 -53.76 -96.19 5.31
C LEU A 358 -53.15 -97.52 4.90
N PHE A 359 -53.21 -98.46 5.83
CA PHE A 359 -53.34 -99.91 5.57
C PHE A 359 -54.01 -100.55 6.77
#